data_c3af15631f0bb065d92b3d97578e32e5
#
_entry.id   c3af15631f0bb065d92b3d97578e32e5
#
_cell.length_a   1.000
_cell.length_b   1.000
_cell.length_c   1.000
_cell.angle_alpha   90.00
_cell.angle_beta   90.00
_cell.angle_gamma   90.00
#
_symmetry.space_group_name_H-M   'P 1'
#
loop_
_entity.id
_entity.type
_entity.pdbx_description
1 polymer ?
#
loop_
_entity_poly.entity_id
_entity_poly.type
_entity_poly.pdbx_seq_one_letter_code
_entity_poly.pdbx_strand_id
1 'polypeptide(L)'
;MAYNNNRGTAPQKRSSDNGNFRNGHGNDRRYDRNERGGSRPMGRSGGYRERRSNDDERFGNSPERYEREERIERDEGRDDNGGLIIGRNPVIEALKSGKQIDTVYVDSDSGGSIGLICKMAKERDIVVKQVSSQKLDSMSDGKSHQGVIASGACAEYSSVEEILAKAKEKGTDPFIIICDEIEDPHNLGAIIRTAEAAGVDGVIIPKRRSASLNQTVYKTSAGAASYVPVARVSNLAAAMDELKENGVWIYGTDASGEDYTKVDTSGPCAIVIGSEGFGMGRLTKEKCDFLLKLPMFGQVNSLNASVAAGIFMYETVRRRGLKK
;
A
#
# COMPACT_ATOMS: atom_id res chain seq x y z
N MET A 1 31.53 -57.51 -0.48
CA MET A 1 32.80 -57.63 0.27
C MET A 1 33.13 -56.26 0.84
N ALA A 2 33.28 -56.30 2.16
CA ALA A 2 34.02 -55.47 3.11
C ALA A 2 33.50 -54.07 3.42
N TYR A 3 32.89 -54.04 4.53
CA TYR A 3 32.78 -53.02 5.60
C TYR A 3 34.06 -52.17 5.78
N ASN A 4 33.88 -50.89 6.04
CA ASN A 4 34.65 -50.29 7.11
C ASN A 4 33.88 -49.15 7.80
N ASN A 5 33.62 -49.37 9.08
CA ASN A 5 33.18 -48.43 10.10
C ASN A 5 34.35 -47.49 10.51
N ASN A 6 34.12 -46.23 10.67
CA ASN A 6 34.92 -45.46 11.62
C ASN A 6 34.06 -44.44 12.37
N ARG A 7 33.89 -44.73 13.67
CA ARG A 7 33.33 -43.80 14.69
C ARG A 7 34.50 -42.95 15.23
N GLY A 8 34.25 -41.68 15.37
CA GLY A 8 35.14 -40.73 16.11
C GLY A 8 34.34 -39.56 16.59
N THR A 9 33.83 -39.63 17.80
CA THR A 9 34.03 -38.88 19.04
C THR A 9 33.84 -37.37 18.97
N ALA A 10 32.83 -36.94 19.71
CA ALA A 10 32.57 -35.55 20.12
C ALA A 10 33.61 -35.07 21.19
N PRO A 11 33.84 -33.78 21.30
CA PRO A 11 34.37 -33.22 22.53
C PRO A 11 33.38 -32.31 23.27
N GLN A 12 33.52 -32.43 24.55
CA GLN A 12 32.79 -31.97 25.68
C GLN A 12 32.72 -30.45 25.87
N LYS A 13 31.64 -30.06 26.57
CA LYS A 13 31.39 -28.78 27.26
C LYS A 13 32.57 -28.40 28.22
N ARG A 14 32.88 -27.11 28.26
CA ARG A 14 33.46 -26.46 29.45
C ARG A 14 32.62 -25.25 29.79
N SER A 15 32.17 -25.26 31.03
CA SER A 15 31.49 -24.24 31.82
C SER A 15 32.48 -23.36 32.57
N SER A 16 31.94 -22.27 33.15
CA SER A 16 32.47 -21.33 34.13
C SER A 16 33.31 -20.19 33.53
N ASP A 17 33.18 -18.94 33.92
CA ASP A 17 33.00 -18.43 35.25
C ASP A 17 32.47 -16.97 35.27
N ASN A 18 31.89 -16.65 36.42
CA ASN A 18 31.41 -15.37 36.93
C ASN A 18 32.45 -14.25 36.91
N GLY A 19 31.99 -13.02 36.68
CA GLY A 19 32.75 -11.79 36.93
C GLY A 19 31.86 -10.59 37.14
N ASN A 20 31.37 -10.43 38.34
CA ASN A 20 30.63 -9.31 38.89
C ASN A 20 31.58 -8.13 39.15
N PHE A 21 31.34 -6.94 38.61
CA PHE A 21 31.92 -5.69 39.15
C PHE A 21 30.85 -4.59 39.19
N ARG A 22 30.63 -4.18 40.42
CA ARG A 22 29.84 -3.02 40.88
C ARG A 22 30.70 -1.76 40.92
N ASN A 23 29.99 -0.62 40.91
CA ASN A 23 30.32 0.72 41.42
C ASN A 23 31.10 1.61 40.46
N GLY A 24 30.78 2.90 40.32
CA GLY A 24 30.00 3.82 41.12
C GLY A 24 30.14 5.26 40.61
N HIS A 25 29.27 6.12 41.13
CA HIS A 25 29.38 7.59 41.30
C HIS A 25 29.54 8.42 40.03
N GLY A 26 28.64 9.32 39.63
CA GLY A 26 28.08 10.43 40.44
C GLY A 26 28.73 11.73 39.98
N ASN A 27 27.99 12.61 39.33
CA ASN A 27 28.14 14.05 39.59
C ASN A 27 26.99 14.86 38.99
N ASP A 28 26.23 15.40 39.90
CA ASP A 28 25.39 16.61 39.74
C ASP A 28 26.22 17.79 39.26
N ARG A 29 25.71 18.60 38.36
CA ARG A 29 25.94 20.04 38.36
C ARG A 29 24.67 20.78 37.92
N ARG A 30 23.97 21.34 38.93
CA ARG A 30 23.12 22.50 38.88
C ARG A 30 23.98 23.75 38.60
N TYR A 31 23.53 24.66 37.80
CA TYR A 31 23.70 26.11 37.86
C TYR A 31 22.43 26.72 37.29
N ASP A 32 21.68 27.28 38.01
CA ASP A 32 21.40 28.49 38.78
C ASP A 32 21.18 29.74 37.90
N ARG A 33 20.02 30.35 38.19
CA ARG A 33 19.43 31.60 37.79
C ARG A 33 20.41 32.78 37.60
N ASN A 34 20.04 33.68 36.70
CA ASN A 34 19.99 35.10 37.09
C ASN A 34 19.00 35.93 36.23
N GLU A 35 18.17 36.60 36.95
CA GLU A 35 17.29 37.69 36.56
C GLU A 35 18.09 38.99 36.31
N ARG A 36 17.52 39.89 35.53
CA ARG A 36 17.44 41.37 35.61
C ARG A 36 17.24 41.87 34.16
N GLY A 37 16.21 42.63 33.80
CA GLY A 37 15.66 43.84 34.44
C GLY A 37 15.98 45.02 33.55
N GLY A 38 15.00 45.79 33.08
CA GLY A 38 15.23 47.17 32.59
C GLY A 38 14.43 47.52 31.31
N SER A 39 13.26 48.05 31.45
CA SER A 39 12.90 49.49 31.30
C SER A 39 12.52 49.94 29.89
N ARG A 40 11.27 50.39 29.79
CA ARG A 40 10.73 51.26 28.71
C ARG A 40 11.38 52.66 28.80
N PRO A 41 11.31 53.47 27.72
CA PRO A 41 10.32 54.54 27.76
C PRO A 41 9.58 54.88 26.45
N MET A 42 8.53 55.66 26.70
CA MET A 42 7.57 56.32 25.83
C MET A 42 8.17 57.42 24.94
N GLY A 43 7.37 57.80 23.89
CA GLY A 43 7.39 59.10 23.19
C GLY A 43 6.48 59.05 21.99
N ARG A 44 5.22 59.49 22.05
CA ARG A 44 4.56 60.76 21.70
C ARG A 44 5.01 61.30 20.31
N SER A 45 4.14 61.56 19.39
CA SER A 45 2.98 62.42 19.09
C SER A 45 2.96 62.55 17.56
N GLY A 46 1.89 62.58 16.88
CA GLY A 46 0.86 63.50 16.74
C GLY A 46 0.62 63.77 15.26
N GLY A 47 -0.61 64.02 14.85
CA GLY A 47 -0.89 64.57 13.54
C GLY A 47 -2.25 64.19 12.95
N TYR A 48 -3.26 64.90 13.36
CA TYR A 48 -4.58 64.99 12.75
C TYR A 48 -4.53 65.38 11.27
N ARG A 49 -5.40 64.76 10.44
CA ARG A 49 -6.23 65.57 9.50
C ARG A 49 -7.40 64.72 9.00
N GLU A 50 -8.59 65.21 9.40
CA GLU A 50 -9.86 64.92 8.75
C GLU A 50 -9.86 65.43 7.30
N ARG A 51 -10.56 64.64 6.44
CA ARG A 51 -11.53 65.23 5.49
C ARG A 51 -12.58 64.18 5.10
N ARG A 52 -13.81 64.64 5.33
CA ARG A 52 -15.10 64.12 4.82
C ARG A 52 -15.08 63.95 3.30
N SER A 53 -15.83 63.05 2.71
CA SER A 53 -17.27 63.14 2.49
C SER A 53 -17.76 62.05 1.56
N ASN A 54 -18.93 61.55 1.82
CA ASN A 54 -20.06 61.24 0.91
C ASN A 54 -19.84 60.23 -0.21
N ASP A 55 -20.59 59.28 -0.20
CA ASP A 55 -21.90 58.99 -0.74
C ASP A 55 -22.02 57.66 -1.44
N ASP A 56 -23.15 57.07 -1.18
CA ASP A 56 -24.01 56.25 -2.01
C ASP A 56 -23.65 54.77 -2.29
N GLU A 57 -24.40 53.97 -1.58
CA GLU A 57 -25.23 52.86 -2.07
C GLU A 57 -24.87 52.31 -3.44
N ARG A 58 -24.36 51.07 -3.45
CA ARG A 58 -24.81 50.07 -4.40
C ARG A 58 -24.62 48.66 -3.81
N PHE A 59 -25.74 48.10 -3.33
CA PHE A 59 -25.90 46.66 -3.22
C PHE A 59 -25.75 46.04 -4.61
N GLY A 60 -24.58 45.53 -4.89
CA GLY A 60 -24.31 44.73 -6.07
C GLY A 60 -24.15 43.27 -5.63
N ASN A 61 -25.22 42.49 -5.80
CA ASN A 61 -25.16 41.04 -5.77
C ASN A 61 -24.19 40.60 -6.86
N SER A 62 -22.95 40.23 -6.50
CA SER A 62 -22.01 39.65 -7.45
C SER A 62 -22.26 38.16 -7.60
N PRO A 63 -22.28 37.64 -8.83
CA PRO A 63 -22.46 36.20 -9.09
C PRO A 63 -21.39 35.28 -8.41
N GLU A 64 -20.23 35.84 -8.09
CA GLU A 64 -19.13 35.15 -7.40
C GLU A 64 -19.47 34.67 -5.98
N ARG A 65 -20.48 35.27 -5.33
CA ARG A 65 -20.90 34.83 -3.99
C ARG A 65 -21.76 33.58 -4.04
N TYR A 66 -22.60 33.42 -5.07
CA TYR A 66 -23.42 32.23 -5.30
C TYR A 66 -22.56 31.04 -5.75
N GLU A 67 -21.57 31.26 -6.63
CA GLU A 67 -20.64 30.21 -7.03
C GLU A 67 -19.74 29.74 -5.89
N ARG A 68 -19.44 30.60 -4.90
CA ARG A 68 -18.67 30.24 -3.72
C ARG A 68 -19.49 29.47 -2.70
N GLU A 69 -20.76 29.80 -2.52
CA GLU A 69 -21.68 29.06 -1.66
C GLU A 69 -22.04 27.70 -2.26
N GLU A 70 -22.29 27.59 -3.59
CA GLU A 70 -22.49 26.31 -4.26
C GLU A 70 -21.21 25.44 -4.29
N ARG A 71 -20.00 26.02 -4.29
CA ARG A 71 -18.76 25.26 -4.12
C ARG A 71 -18.58 24.75 -2.69
N ILE A 72 -18.98 25.50 -1.69
CA ILE A 72 -18.93 25.11 -0.28
C ILE A 72 -19.95 23.99 -0.03
N GLU A 73 -21.18 24.09 -0.53
CA GLU A 73 -22.19 23.03 -0.39
C GLU A 73 -21.86 21.73 -1.17
N ARG A 74 -21.11 21.81 -2.27
CA ARG A 74 -20.60 20.62 -2.99
C ARG A 74 -19.40 19.98 -2.31
N ASP A 75 -18.67 20.72 -1.48
CA ASP A 75 -17.49 20.21 -0.76
C ASP A 75 -17.85 19.64 0.63
N GLU A 76 -18.98 20.07 1.23
CA GLU A 76 -19.49 19.51 2.49
C GLU A 76 -20.09 18.09 2.34
N GLY A 77 -20.32 17.60 1.12
CA GLY A 77 -20.77 16.24 0.81
C GLY A 77 -19.65 15.23 0.53
N ARG A 78 -18.40 15.65 0.46
CA ARG A 78 -17.26 14.74 0.39
C ARG A 78 -16.81 14.39 1.79
N ASP A 79 -17.34 13.27 2.31
CA ASP A 79 -16.77 12.59 3.46
C ASP A 79 -15.27 12.32 3.19
N ASP A 80 -14.41 13.22 3.69
CA ASP A 80 -12.94 13.14 3.57
C ASP A 80 -12.36 12.05 4.50
N ASN A 81 -13.14 11.00 4.74
CA ASN A 81 -12.79 9.84 5.55
C ASN A 81 -12.02 8.77 4.78
N GLY A 82 -11.32 9.15 3.72
CA GLY A 82 -10.42 8.20 3.06
C GLY A 82 -11.09 6.97 2.43
N GLY A 83 -12.36 7.08 2.01
CA GLY A 83 -13.11 5.93 1.49
C GLY A 83 -13.58 4.95 2.56
N LEU A 84 -13.49 5.31 3.85
CA LEU A 84 -13.98 4.51 4.96
C LEU A 84 -15.48 4.75 5.20
N ILE A 85 -16.22 3.68 5.41
CA ILE A 85 -17.63 3.67 5.78
C ILE A 85 -17.70 3.20 7.24
N ILE A 86 -18.08 4.11 8.14
CA ILE A 86 -17.96 3.90 9.58
C ILE A 86 -19.34 3.66 10.19
N GLY A 87 -19.46 2.58 10.98
CA GLY A 87 -20.70 2.25 11.73
C GLY A 87 -21.58 1.22 11.04
N ARG A 88 -22.45 0.59 11.83
CA ARG A 88 -23.25 -0.58 11.40
C ARG A 88 -24.22 -0.27 10.28
N ASN A 89 -25.03 0.77 10.44
CA ASN A 89 -26.06 1.11 9.45
C ASN A 89 -25.45 1.58 8.12
N PRO A 90 -24.46 2.48 8.09
CA PRO A 90 -23.79 2.87 6.86
C PRO A 90 -23.16 1.68 6.12
N VAL A 91 -22.53 0.74 6.84
CA VAL A 91 -21.93 -0.46 6.24
C VAL A 91 -23.00 -1.38 5.65
N ILE A 92 -24.13 -1.59 6.36
CA ILE A 92 -25.27 -2.38 5.85
C ILE A 92 -25.83 -1.75 4.57
N GLU A 93 -26.04 -0.44 4.56
CA GLU A 93 -26.57 0.25 3.38
C GLU A 93 -25.58 0.22 2.19
N ALA A 94 -24.29 0.37 2.46
CA ALA A 94 -23.26 0.24 1.44
C ALA A 94 -23.19 -1.19 0.85
N LEU A 95 -23.38 -2.21 1.71
CA LEU A 95 -23.48 -3.60 1.27
C LEU A 95 -24.74 -3.85 0.44
N LYS A 96 -25.89 -3.23 0.77
CA LYS A 96 -27.15 -3.37 0.00
C LYS A 96 -27.11 -2.61 -1.33
N SER A 97 -26.56 -1.41 -1.34
CA SER A 97 -26.54 -0.53 -2.53
C SER A 97 -25.58 -0.99 -3.63
N GLY A 98 -24.83 -2.08 -3.43
CA GLY A 98 -23.88 -2.55 -4.42
C GLY A 98 -22.55 -1.77 -4.44
N LYS A 99 -22.34 -0.82 -3.50
CA LYS A 99 -21.08 -0.07 -3.42
C LYS A 99 -19.88 -1.01 -3.38
N GLN A 100 -18.82 -0.67 -4.10
CA GLN A 100 -17.58 -1.45 -4.08
C GLN A 100 -16.87 -1.33 -2.74
N ILE A 101 -16.83 -2.43 -2.01
CA ILE A 101 -16.18 -2.56 -0.71
C ILE A 101 -15.06 -3.58 -0.83
N ASP A 102 -13.86 -3.19 -0.43
CA ASP A 102 -12.68 -4.06 -0.43
C ASP A 102 -12.62 -4.96 0.79
N THR A 103 -12.81 -4.38 1.97
CA THR A 103 -12.61 -5.06 3.24
C THR A 103 -13.59 -4.52 4.26
N VAL A 104 -14.18 -5.43 5.03
CA VAL A 104 -14.96 -5.10 6.22
C VAL A 104 -14.13 -5.47 7.45
N TYR A 105 -13.83 -4.50 8.28
CA TYR A 105 -13.15 -4.67 9.56
C TYR A 105 -14.20 -4.77 10.66
N VAL A 106 -14.14 -5.82 11.44
CA VAL A 106 -15.08 -6.08 12.55
C VAL A 106 -14.32 -6.29 13.85
N ASP A 107 -14.86 -5.76 14.93
CA ASP A 107 -14.34 -6.02 16.26
C ASP A 107 -14.64 -7.47 16.66
N SER A 108 -13.62 -8.16 17.18
CA SER A 108 -13.68 -9.57 17.58
C SER A 108 -14.76 -9.85 18.64
N ASP A 109 -15.02 -8.86 19.51
CA ASP A 109 -15.90 -9.01 20.68
C ASP A 109 -17.32 -8.45 20.46
N SER A 110 -17.59 -7.91 19.28
CA SER A 110 -18.85 -7.25 18.98
C SER A 110 -19.93 -8.22 18.49
N GLY A 111 -21.09 -8.19 19.15
CA GLY A 111 -22.27 -8.98 18.81
C GLY A 111 -23.35 -8.22 18.00
N GLY A 112 -24.54 -8.81 17.91
CA GLY A 112 -25.69 -8.19 17.26
C GLY A 112 -25.63 -8.18 15.73
N SER A 113 -25.87 -7.03 15.09
CA SER A 113 -25.93 -6.90 13.62
C SER A 113 -24.61 -7.18 12.89
N ILE A 114 -23.49 -7.36 13.61
CA ILE A 114 -22.19 -7.70 12.99
C ILE A 114 -22.26 -9.07 12.31
N GLY A 115 -22.98 -10.04 12.88
CA GLY A 115 -23.21 -11.33 12.22
C GLY A 115 -23.91 -11.21 10.86
N LEU A 116 -24.89 -10.30 10.75
CA LEU A 116 -25.55 -9.99 9.47
C LEU A 116 -24.60 -9.35 8.48
N ILE A 117 -23.80 -8.37 8.93
CA ILE A 117 -22.79 -7.70 8.09
C ILE A 117 -21.77 -8.72 7.54
N CYS A 118 -21.26 -9.61 8.40
CA CYS A 118 -20.34 -10.67 7.99
C CYS A 118 -20.96 -11.62 6.96
N LYS A 119 -22.26 -11.97 7.13
CA LYS A 119 -22.99 -12.80 6.16
C LYS A 119 -23.10 -12.10 4.80
N MET A 120 -23.59 -10.87 4.79
CA MET A 120 -23.71 -10.05 3.57
C MET A 120 -22.37 -9.84 2.87
N ALA A 121 -21.30 -9.59 3.62
CA ALA A 121 -19.96 -9.44 3.06
C ALA A 121 -19.48 -10.76 2.42
N LYS A 122 -19.74 -11.91 3.05
CA LYS A 122 -19.40 -13.24 2.49
C LYS A 122 -20.19 -13.54 1.21
N GLU A 123 -21.47 -13.22 1.16
CA GLU A 123 -22.32 -13.42 -0.02
C GLU A 123 -21.82 -12.61 -1.23
N ARG A 124 -21.16 -11.48 -0.97
CA ARG A 124 -20.53 -10.63 -1.99
C ARG A 124 -19.03 -10.91 -2.18
N ASP A 125 -18.52 -11.99 -1.58
CA ASP A 125 -17.11 -12.35 -1.60
C ASP A 125 -16.17 -11.22 -1.14
N ILE A 126 -16.62 -10.38 -0.19
CA ILE A 126 -15.85 -9.30 0.43
C ILE A 126 -15.02 -9.86 1.59
N VAL A 127 -13.76 -9.42 1.69
CA VAL A 127 -12.86 -9.83 2.77
C VAL A 127 -13.33 -9.26 4.10
N VAL A 128 -13.53 -10.12 5.12
CA VAL A 128 -13.82 -9.73 6.50
C VAL A 128 -12.56 -9.95 7.33
N LYS A 129 -12.07 -8.89 7.98
CA LYS A 129 -10.94 -8.94 8.91
C LYS A 129 -11.40 -8.67 10.33
N GLN A 130 -11.11 -9.60 11.25
CA GLN A 130 -11.28 -9.36 12.68
C GLN A 130 -10.09 -8.53 13.17
N VAL A 131 -10.39 -7.49 13.93
CA VAL A 131 -9.39 -6.56 14.49
C VAL A 131 -9.79 -6.15 15.90
N SER A 132 -8.87 -5.60 16.67
CA SER A 132 -9.18 -5.05 18.00
C SER A 132 -9.94 -3.73 17.89
N SER A 133 -10.74 -3.41 18.93
CA SER A 133 -11.44 -2.11 19.02
C SER A 133 -10.48 -0.93 18.89
N GLN A 134 -9.30 -1.00 19.50
CA GLN A 134 -8.25 0.03 19.37
C GLN A 134 -7.83 0.28 17.92
N LYS A 135 -7.80 -0.77 17.10
CA LYS A 135 -7.49 -0.62 15.66
C LYS A 135 -8.63 0.11 14.95
N LEU A 136 -9.89 -0.20 15.27
CA LEU A 136 -11.03 0.52 14.72
C LEU A 136 -11.07 1.99 15.17
N ASP A 137 -10.77 2.28 16.45
CA ASP A 137 -10.65 3.64 16.96
C ASP A 137 -9.61 4.44 16.18
N SER A 138 -8.43 3.84 15.95
CA SER A 138 -7.37 4.43 15.15
C SER A 138 -7.76 4.68 13.68
N MET A 139 -8.60 3.81 13.11
CA MET A 139 -9.07 3.95 11.72
C MET A 139 -10.20 4.98 11.59
N SER A 140 -11.06 5.11 12.63
CA SER A 140 -12.23 5.98 12.61
C SER A 140 -11.93 7.44 12.92
N ASP A 141 -10.69 7.76 13.30
CA ASP A 141 -10.29 9.11 13.75
C ASP A 141 -11.23 9.67 14.84
N GLY A 142 -11.55 8.82 15.84
CA GLY A 142 -12.43 9.15 16.96
C GLY A 142 -13.93 9.15 16.65
N LYS A 143 -14.36 8.79 15.45
CA LYS A 143 -15.78 8.63 15.12
C LYS A 143 -16.32 7.31 15.67
N SER A 144 -17.60 7.28 16.06
CA SER A 144 -18.24 6.08 16.61
C SER A 144 -18.39 4.98 15.55
N HIS A 145 -17.51 3.98 15.60
CA HIS A 145 -17.49 2.87 14.63
C HIS A 145 -18.45 1.72 14.97
N GLN A 146 -18.99 1.66 16.19
CA GLN A 146 -19.93 0.62 16.62
C GLN A 146 -19.45 -0.83 16.38
N GLY A 147 -18.13 -1.05 16.39
CA GLY A 147 -17.49 -2.34 16.14
C GLY A 147 -17.36 -2.73 14.66
N VAL A 148 -17.57 -1.80 13.70
CA VAL A 148 -17.40 -2.10 12.28
C VAL A 148 -16.99 -0.87 11.45
N ILE A 149 -16.08 -1.10 10.51
CA ILE A 149 -15.68 -0.15 9.47
C ILE A 149 -15.55 -0.93 8.16
N ALA A 150 -16.07 -0.39 7.07
CA ALA A 150 -15.79 -0.90 5.73
C ALA A 150 -14.87 0.06 4.96
N SER A 151 -13.93 -0.50 4.21
CA SER A 151 -13.06 0.24 3.30
C SER A 151 -13.60 0.08 1.88
N GLY A 152 -13.93 1.18 1.22
CA GLY A 152 -14.27 1.21 -0.19
C GLY A 152 -13.06 1.15 -1.09
N ALA A 153 -13.21 0.62 -2.30
CA ALA A 153 -12.20 0.72 -3.35
C ALA A 153 -12.18 2.15 -3.90
N CYS A 154 -10.98 2.69 -4.12
CA CYS A 154 -10.79 4.00 -4.76
C CYS A 154 -10.65 3.89 -6.28
N ALA A 155 -10.54 2.67 -6.82
CA ALA A 155 -10.53 2.36 -8.24
C ALA A 155 -11.23 1.01 -8.47
N GLU A 156 -11.73 0.81 -9.67
CA GLU A 156 -12.36 -0.47 -10.05
C GLU A 156 -11.29 -1.54 -10.29
N TYR A 157 -11.63 -2.78 -9.91
CA TYR A 157 -10.80 -3.93 -10.24
C TYR A 157 -11.16 -4.47 -11.62
N SER A 158 -10.15 -4.89 -12.35
CA SER A 158 -10.28 -5.59 -13.62
C SER A 158 -10.18 -7.10 -13.42
N SER A 159 -10.49 -7.86 -14.46
CA SER A 159 -10.19 -9.30 -14.54
C SER A 159 -8.85 -9.54 -15.23
N VAL A 160 -8.34 -10.77 -15.17
CA VAL A 160 -7.11 -11.18 -15.87
C VAL A 160 -7.34 -11.14 -17.37
N GLU A 161 -8.52 -11.58 -17.82
CA GLU A 161 -8.93 -11.55 -19.24
C GLU A 161 -8.95 -10.12 -19.79
N GLU A 162 -9.44 -9.13 -19.00
CA GLU A 162 -9.44 -7.71 -19.40
C GLU A 162 -8.02 -7.16 -19.56
N ILE A 163 -7.08 -7.56 -18.69
CA ILE A 163 -5.67 -7.18 -18.81
C ILE A 163 -5.08 -7.74 -20.10
N LEU A 164 -5.31 -9.02 -20.39
CA LEU A 164 -4.84 -9.67 -21.61
C LEU A 164 -5.47 -9.06 -22.88
N ALA A 165 -6.78 -8.76 -22.84
CA ALA A 165 -7.47 -8.10 -23.94
C ALA A 165 -6.87 -6.72 -24.25
N LYS A 166 -6.56 -5.94 -23.21
CA LYS A 166 -5.93 -4.61 -23.38
C LYS A 166 -4.54 -4.70 -24.03
N ALA A 167 -3.71 -5.69 -23.65
CA ALA A 167 -2.42 -5.91 -24.30
C ALA A 167 -2.60 -6.29 -25.79
N LYS A 168 -3.56 -7.16 -26.09
CA LYS A 168 -3.90 -7.55 -27.46
C LYS A 168 -4.41 -6.39 -28.31
N GLU A 169 -5.24 -5.52 -27.75
CA GLU A 169 -5.72 -4.30 -28.45
C GLU A 169 -4.57 -3.34 -28.79
N LYS A 170 -3.56 -3.23 -27.91
CA LYS A 170 -2.35 -2.44 -28.18
C LYS A 170 -1.47 -3.07 -29.27
N GLY A 171 -1.66 -4.35 -29.60
CA GLY A 171 -0.80 -5.09 -30.52
C GLY A 171 0.61 -5.34 -29.96
N THR A 172 0.76 -5.39 -28.64
CA THR A 172 2.03 -5.63 -27.96
C THR A 172 1.99 -6.94 -27.17
N ASP A 173 3.17 -7.51 -26.93
CA ASP A 173 3.29 -8.65 -26.04
C ASP A 173 2.88 -8.26 -24.61
N PRO A 174 2.05 -9.07 -23.93
CA PRO A 174 1.63 -8.80 -22.55
C PRO A 174 2.80 -8.55 -21.61
N PHE A 175 2.69 -7.50 -20.79
CA PHE A 175 3.63 -7.17 -19.73
C PHE A 175 2.88 -6.99 -18.42
N ILE A 176 3.00 -7.94 -17.51
CA ILE A 176 2.15 -8.05 -16.32
C ILE A 176 3.04 -8.09 -15.08
N ILE A 177 2.59 -7.50 -13.99
CA ILE A 177 3.21 -7.62 -12.67
C ILE A 177 2.26 -8.42 -11.76
N ILE A 178 2.79 -9.42 -11.09
CA ILE A 178 2.09 -10.21 -10.08
C ILE A 178 2.68 -9.89 -8.72
N CYS A 179 1.85 -9.41 -7.79
CA CYS A 179 2.27 -9.12 -6.42
C CYS A 179 1.85 -10.28 -5.50
N ASP A 180 2.80 -11.02 -4.95
CA ASP A 180 2.54 -12.12 -4.01
C ASP A 180 2.76 -11.63 -2.58
N GLU A 181 1.66 -11.48 -1.83
CA GLU A 181 1.65 -11.06 -0.42
C GLU A 181 2.27 -9.66 -0.15
N ILE A 182 2.07 -8.71 -1.05
CA ILE A 182 2.45 -7.30 -0.82
C ILE A 182 1.38 -6.64 0.06
N GLU A 183 1.58 -6.63 1.37
CA GLU A 183 0.60 -6.14 2.35
C GLU A 183 0.69 -4.64 2.63
N ASP A 184 1.87 -4.02 2.42
CA ASP A 184 2.05 -2.59 2.61
C ASP A 184 1.44 -1.80 1.43
N PRO A 185 0.44 -0.93 1.69
CA PRO A 185 -0.16 -0.11 0.66
C PRO A 185 0.81 0.91 0.03
N HIS A 186 1.88 1.30 0.72
CA HIS A 186 2.90 2.17 0.15
C HIS A 186 3.69 1.43 -0.92
N ASN A 187 4.06 0.18 -0.68
CA ASN A 187 4.75 -0.65 -1.67
C ASN A 187 3.85 -0.93 -2.88
N LEU A 188 2.59 -1.34 -2.66
CA LEU A 188 1.68 -1.59 -3.76
C LEU A 188 1.46 -0.32 -4.60
N GLY A 189 1.27 0.83 -3.98
CA GLY A 189 1.12 2.11 -4.68
C GLY A 189 2.35 2.48 -5.50
N ALA A 190 3.57 2.29 -4.95
CA ALA A 190 4.82 2.54 -5.66
C ALA A 190 5.01 1.58 -6.84
N ILE A 191 4.64 0.28 -6.67
CA ILE A 191 4.67 -0.71 -7.76
C ILE A 191 3.71 -0.28 -8.88
N ILE A 192 2.47 0.09 -8.57
CA ILE A 192 1.48 0.51 -9.58
C ILE A 192 1.95 1.78 -10.30
N ARG A 193 2.53 2.74 -9.58
CA ARG A 193 3.11 3.95 -10.19
C ARG A 193 4.22 3.64 -11.17
N THR A 194 5.12 2.73 -10.79
CA THR A 194 6.22 2.31 -11.64
C THR A 194 5.71 1.47 -12.83
N ALA A 195 4.69 0.65 -12.60
CA ALA A 195 4.05 -0.15 -13.64
C ALA A 195 3.43 0.73 -14.74
N GLU A 196 2.75 1.82 -14.36
CA GLU A 196 2.23 2.81 -15.31
C GLU A 196 3.38 3.42 -16.14
N ALA A 197 4.41 3.92 -15.47
CA ALA A 197 5.55 4.56 -16.13
C ALA A 197 6.34 3.60 -17.04
N ALA A 198 6.38 2.30 -16.71
CA ALA A 198 7.03 1.25 -17.48
C ALA A 198 6.15 0.69 -18.63
N GLY A 199 4.90 1.12 -18.75
CA GLY A 199 3.98 0.63 -19.77
C GLY A 199 3.46 -0.78 -19.51
N VAL A 200 3.39 -1.21 -18.25
CA VAL A 200 2.81 -2.49 -17.82
C VAL A 200 1.32 -2.52 -18.16
N ASP A 201 0.82 -3.64 -18.68
CA ASP A 201 -0.57 -3.79 -19.12
C ASP A 201 -1.52 -4.06 -17.95
N GLY A 202 -1.03 -4.59 -16.84
CA GLY A 202 -1.83 -4.78 -15.64
C GLY A 202 -1.03 -5.32 -14.45
N VAL A 203 -1.63 -5.18 -13.26
CA VAL A 203 -1.09 -5.68 -12.01
C VAL A 203 -2.08 -6.70 -11.43
N ILE A 204 -1.60 -7.86 -10.99
CA ILE A 204 -2.41 -8.90 -10.37
C ILE A 204 -2.05 -8.98 -8.89
N ILE A 205 -3.07 -8.92 -8.02
CA ILE A 205 -2.92 -9.02 -6.57
C ILE A 205 -3.81 -10.13 -6.02
N PRO A 206 -3.41 -10.85 -4.96
CA PRO A 206 -4.29 -11.78 -4.30
C PRO A 206 -5.32 -11.04 -3.43
N LYS A 207 -6.48 -11.65 -3.24
CA LYS A 207 -7.57 -11.10 -2.43
C LYS A 207 -7.25 -11.08 -0.94
N ARG A 208 -6.39 -11.96 -0.48
CA ARG A 208 -5.95 -12.07 0.91
C ARG A 208 -4.46 -11.86 1.02
N ARG A 209 -3.99 -11.40 2.18
CA ARG A 209 -2.57 -11.10 2.44
C ARG A 209 -1.97 -10.16 1.39
N SER A 210 -2.73 -9.13 1.04
CA SER A 210 -2.31 -8.09 0.10
C SER A 210 -2.99 -6.77 0.48
N ALA A 211 -2.35 -5.67 0.15
CA ALA A 211 -2.98 -4.37 0.14
C ALA A 211 -4.08 -4.35 -0.93
N SER A 212 -5.10 -3.55 -0.71
CA SER A 212 -6.20 -3.31 -1.65
C SER A 212 -6.10 -1.91 -2.24
N LEU A 213 -6.87 -1.61 -3.32
CA LEU A 213 -6.90 -0.29 -3.95
C LEU A 213 -7.60 0.76 -3.06
N ASN A 214 -7.06 0.96 -1.86
CA ASN A 214 -7.54 1.95 -0.90
C ASN A 214 -6.95 3.34 -1.19
N GLN A 215 -7.37 4.34 -0.40
CA GLN A 215 -6.92 5.72 -0.56
C GLN A 215 -5.39 5.88 -0.43
N THR A 216 -4.73 5.10 0.43
CA THR A 216 -3.27 5.14 0.57
C THR A 216 -2.59 4.68 -0.71
N VAL A 217 -3.03 3.56 -1.31
CA VAL A 217 -2.52 3.07 -2.60
C VAL A 217 -2.77 4.11 -3.69
N TYR A 218 -3.96 4.72 -3.73
CA TYR A 218 -4.28 5.75 -4.71
C TYR A 218 -3.36 6.98 -4.59
N LYS A 219 -3.14 7.47 -3.36
CA LYS A 219 -2.22 8.60 -3.09
C LYS A 219 -0.76 8.25 -3.41
N THR A 220 -0.28 7.09 -2.98
CA THR A 220 1.12 6.67 -3.18
C THR A 220 1.43 6.32 -4.64
N SER A 221 0.43 5.84 -5.37
CA SER A 221 0.54 5.65 -6.83
C SER A 221 0.49 6.97 -7.62
N ALA A 222 0.29 8.12 -6.97
CA ALA A 222 0.08 9.41 -7.62
C ALA A 222 -1.05 9.37 -8.69
N GLY A 223 -2.11 8.58 -8.44
CA GLY A 223 -3.24 8.41 -9.35
C GLY A 223 -3.02 7.35 -10.44
N ALA A 224 -1.85 6.72 -10.55
CA ALA A 224 -1.58 5.70 -11.57
C ALA A 224 -2.55 4.50 -11.49
N ALA A 225 -3.12 4.22 -10.31
CA ALA A 225 -4.16 3.20 -10.12
C ALA A 225 -5.44 3.43 -10.93
N SER A 226 -5.65 4.62 -11.51
CA SER A 226 -6.75 4.89 -12.43
C SER A 226 -6.43 4.53 -13.89
N TYR A 227 -5.19 4.26 -14.23
CA TYR A 227 -4.73 4.01 -15.60
C TYR A 227 -4.28 2.56 -15.81
N VAL A 228 -3.65 1.97 -14.78
CA VAL A 228 -3.18 0.58 -14.81
C VAL A 228 -4.30 -0.33 -14.31
N PRO A 229 -4.82 -1.27 -15.13
CA PRO A 229 -5.75 -2.28 -14.66
C PRO A 229 -5.16 -3.10 -13.51
N VAL A 230 -5.93 -3.28 -12.45
CA VAL A 230 -5.52 -4.12 -11.32
C VAL A 230 -6.53 -5.26 -11.18
N ALA A 231 -6.08 -6.50 -11.38
CA ALA A 231 -6.90 -7.68 -11.15
C ALA A 231 -6.71 -8.19 -9.71
N ARG A 232 -7.84 -8.46 -9.04
CA ARG A 232 -7.83 -8.99 -7.67
C ARG A 232 -8.37 -10.42 -7.66
N VAL A 233 -7.46 -11.39 -7.49
CA VAL A 233 -7.77 -12.81 -7.68
C VAL A 233 -7.88 -13.56 -6.35
N SER A 234 -8.81 -14.52 -6.28
CA SER A 234 -8.97 -15.37 -5.10
C SER A 234 -7.88 -16.45 -5.01
N ASN A 235 -7.33 -16.87 -6.17
CA ASN A 235 -6.28 -17.88 -6.29
C ASN A 235 -5.21 -17.41 -7.28
N LEU A 236 -4.06 -17.01 -6.75
CA LEU A 236 -2.95 -16.50 -7.56
C LEU A 236 -2.37 -17.59 -8.48
N ALA A 237 -2.29 -18.84 -8.01
CA ALA A 237 -1.78 -19.95 -8.81
C ALA A 237 -2.69 -20.25 -10.02
N ALA A 238 -4.01 -20.15 -9.86
CA ALA A 238 -4.94 -20.31 -10.99
C ALA A 238 -4.81 -19.17 -12.00
N ALA A 239 -4.63 -17.93 -11.54
CA ALA A 239 -4.38 -16.80 -12.42
C ALA A 239 -3.06 -16.94 -13.20
N MET A 240 -2.01 -17.51 -12.56
CA MET A 240 -0.75 -17.82 -13.25
C MET A 240 -0.93 -18.92 -14.31
N ASP A 241 -1.74 -19.95 -14.04
CA ASP A 241 -2.06 -20.98 -15.04
C ASP A 241 -2.81 -20.37 -16.23
N GLU A 242 -3.80 -19.51 -15.99
CA GLU A 242 -4.53 -18.78 -17.03
C GLU A 242 -3.61 -17.93 -17.91
N LEU A 243 -2.64 -17.22 -17.31
CA LEU A 243 -1.63 -16.47 -18.05
C LEU A 243 -0.79 -17.39 -18.95
N LYS A 244 -0.34 -18.54 -18.45
CA LYS A 244 0.42 -19.54 -19.22
C LYS A 244 -0.37 -20.11 -20.40
N GLU A 245 -1.65 -20.41 -20.19
CA GLU A 245 -2.55 -20.86 -21.26
C GLU A 245 -2.68 -19.81 -22.37
N ASN A 246 -2.49 -18.53 -22.04
CA ASN A 246 -2.46 -17.41 -22.99
C ASN A 246 -1.03 -17.09 -23.50
N GLY A 247 -0.06 -17.96 -23.29
CA GLY A 247 1.29 -17.84 -23.82
C GLY A 247 2.20 -16.87 -23.06
N VAL A 248 1.85 -16.47 -21.83
CA VAL A 248 2.65 -15.56 -21.01
C VAL A 248 3.63 -16.37 -20.14
N TRP A 249 4.92 -16.08 -20.24
CA TRP A 249 5.96 -16.66 -19.40
C TRP A 249 5.98 -16.02 -18.01
N ILE A 250 6.13 -16.83 -16.97
CA ILE A 250 6.11 -16.37 -15.58
C ILE A 250 7.53 -16.35 -15.00
N TYR A 251 7.98 -15.18 -14.63
CA TYR A 251 9.30 -14.93 -14.04
C TYR A 251 9.16 -14.58 -12.56
N GLY A 252 9.63 -15.47 -11.67
CA GLY A 252 9.61 -15.24 -10.23
C GLY A 252 10.88 -14.55 -9.75
N THR A 253 10.78 -13.63 -8.79
CA THR A 253 11.92 -12.94 -8.20
C THR A 253 12.40 -13.65 -6.94
N ASP A 254 13.57 -14.26 -6.97
CA ASP A 254 14.12 -15.07 -5.87
C ASP A 254 15.64 -15.06 -5.87
N ALA A 255 16.26 -15.05 -4.68
CA ALA A 255 17.73 -15.06 -4.52
C ALA A 255 18.41 -16.29 -5.13
N SER A 256 17.69 -17.42 -5.28
CA SER A 256 18.19 -18.64 -5.91
C SER A 256 18.13 -18.64 -7.45
N GLY A 257 17.56 -17.58 -8.03
CA GLY A 257 17.38 -17.45 -9.47
C GLY A 257 18.66 -17.18 -10.26
N GLU A 258 18.51 -17.07 -11.57
CA GLU A 258 19.57 -16.60 -12.47
C GLU A 258 19.66 -15.07 -12.44
N ASP A 259 20.83 -14.52 -12.74
CA ASP A 259 21.04 -13.08 -12.85
C ASP A 259 20.05 -12.49 -13.88
N TYR A 260 19.25 -11.54 -13.44
CA TYR A 260 18.17 -10.93 -14.23
C TYR A 260 18.65 -10.35 -15.57
N THR A 261 19.91 -9.95 -15.63
CA THR A 261 20.51 -9.40 -16.86
C THR A 261 20.79 -10.48 -17.92
N LYS A 262 20.74 -11.77 -17.57
CA LYS A 262 21.02 -12.88 -18.49
C LYS A 262 19.75 -13.51 -19.06
N VAL A 263 18.61 -13.33 -18.39
CA VAL A 263 17.34 -13.94 -18.79
C VAL A 263 16.57 -13.01 -19.70
N ASP A 264 16.08 -13.49 -20.81
CA ASP A 264 15.31 -12.71 -21.77
C ASP A 264 13.83 -12.56 -21.31
N THR A 265 13.41 -11.33 -21.07
CA THR A 265 12.04 -10.95 -20.72
C THR A 265 11.37 -10.09 -21.79
N SER A 266 11.88 -10.10 -23.04
CA SER A 266 11.37 -9.25 -24.12
C SER A 266 10.01 -9.66 -24.68
N GLY A 267 9.69 -10.97 -24.63
CA GLY A 267 8.41 -11.51 -25.07
C GLY A 267 7.27 -11.32 -24.07
N PRO A 268 6.13 -12.04 -24.27
CA PRO A 268 5.01 -12.04 -23.33
C PRO A 268 5.46 -12.47 -21.93
N CYS A 269 5.36 -11.62 -20.93
CA CYS A 269 5.92 -11.91 -19.60
C CYS A 269 5.07 -11.38 -18.45
N ALA A 270 5.06 -12.14 -17.36
CA ALA A 270 4.58 -11.73 -16.06
C ALA A 270 5.70 -11.87 -15.02
N ILE A 271 5.99 -10.80 -14.28
CA ILE A 271 7.03 -10.79 -13.24
C ILE A 271 6.36 -10.85 -11.88
N VAL A 272 6.73 -11.85 -11.09
CA VAL A 272 6.20 -12.06 -9.74
C VAL A 272 7.12 -11.40 -8.73
N ILE A 273 6.56 -10.49 -7.94
CA ILE A 273 7.22 -9.78 -6.84
C ILE A 273 6.70 -10.36 -5.53
N GLY A 274 7.58 -10.96 -4.75
CA GLY A 274 7.25 -11.50 -3.44
C GLY A 274 7.34 -10.46 -2.32
N SER A 275 6.85 -10.84 -1.13
CA SER A 275 6.91 -10.00 0.07
C SER A 275 8.34 -9.80 0.58
N GLU A 276 8.58 -8.69 1.31
CA GLU A 276 9.92 -8.29 1.79
C GLU A 276 10.54 -9.29 2.77
N GLY A 277 9.72 -9.95 3.60
CA GLY A 277 10.22 -10.86 4.64
C GLY A 277 10.35 -12.31 4.19
N PHE A 278 9.36 -12.80 3.43
CA PHE A 278 9.23 -14.21 3.09
C PHE A 278 9.45 -14.50 1.60
N GLY A 279 9.56 -13.46 0.77
CA GLY A 279 9.63 -13.62 -0.68
C GLY A 279 8.30 -14.13 -1.25
N MET A 280 8.38 -14.95 -2.29
CA MET A 280 7.22 -15.60 -2.89
C MET A 280 6.77 -16.82 -2.10
N GLY A 281 5.46 -17.06 -2.03
CA GLY A 281 4.91 -18.30 -1.51
C GLY A 281 5.41 -19.54 -2.28
N ARG A 282 5.50 -20.69 -1.58
CA ARG A 282 6.03 -21.92 -2.19
C ARG A 282 5.30 -22.29 -3.49
N LEU A 283 3.97 -22.27 -3.49
CA LEU A 283 3.18 -22.63 -4.66
C LEU A 283 3.37 -21.64 -5.81
N THR A 284 3.45 -20.34 -5.51
CA THR A 284 3.74 -19.27 -6.48
C THR A 284 5.11 -19.52 -7.13
N LYS A 285 6.13 -19.83 -6.31
CA LYS A 285 7.47 -20.12 -6.80
C LYS A 285 7.51 -21.36 -7.70
N GLU A 286 6.81 -22.45 -7.32
CA GLU A 286 6.70 -23.69 -8.12
C GLU A 286 6.00 -23.48 -9.48
N LYS A 287 5.13 -22.45 -9.57
CA LYS A 287 4.44 -22.08 -10.80
C LYS A 287 5.23 -21.15 -11.73
N CYS A 288 6.35 -20.60 -11.28
CA CYS A 288 7.22 -19.78 -12.14
C CYS A 288 7.96 -20.66 -13.15
N ASP A 289 8.11 -20.19 -14.39
CA ASP A 289 8.88 -20.85 -15.43
C ASP A 289 10.37 -20.57 -15.26
N PHE A 290 10.70 -19.38 -14.79
CA PHE A 290 12.06 -18.92 -14.52
C PHE A 290 12.14 -18.20 -13.18
N LEU A 291 13.31 -18.25 -12.56
CA LEU A 291 13.60 -17.47 -11.36
C LEU A 291 14.71 -16.46 -11.67
N LEU A 292 14.47 -15.20 -11.32
CA LEU A 292 15.36 -14.07 -11.52
C LEU A 292 15.90 -13.59 -10.18
N LYS A 293 17.19 -13.27 -10.10
CA LYS A 293 17.78 -12.61 -8.95
C LYS A 293 18.41 -11.28 -9.30
N LEU A 294 18.36 -10.37 -8.34
CA LEU A 294 19.19 -9.16 -8.31
C LEU A 294 20.49 -9.50 -7.58
N PRO A 295 21.67 -9.26 -8.18
CA PRO A 295 22.93 -9.41 -7.49
C PRO A 295 23.04 -8.42 -6.33
N MET A 296 23.33 -8.93 -5.14
CA MET A 296 23.52 -8.12 -3.93
C MET A 296 25.01 -8.08 -3.56
N PHE A 297 25.58 -6.89 -3.43
CA PHE A 297 27.00 -6.68 -3.16
C PHE A 297 27.28 -6.17 -1.74
N GLY A 298 26.22 -5.89 -0.97
CA GLY A 298 26.31 -5.40 0.40
C GLY A 298 26.09 -6.48 1.45
N GLN A 299 25.89 -6.05 2.71
CA GLN A 299 25.56 -6.93 3.84
C GLN A 299 24.07 -7.27 3.91
N VAL A 300 23.23 -6.44 3.35
CA VAL A 300 21.77 -6.66 3.27
C VAL A 300 21.49 -7.58 2.10
N ASN A 301 20.63 -8.57 2.32
CA ASN A 301 20.35 -9.65 1.36
C ASN A 301 19.07 -9.46 0.53
N SER A 302 18.36 -8.35 0.71
CA SER A 302 17.13 -8.03 -0.03
C SER A 302 16.98 -6.52 -0.23
N LEU A 303 16.20 -6.13 -1.22
CA LEU A 303 15.73 -4.76 -1.43
C LEU A 303 14.26 -4.65 -1.00
N ASN A 304 13.81 -3.41 -0.79
CA ASN A 304 12.39 -3.12 -0.70
C ASN A 304 11.66 -3.65 -1.95
N ALA A 305 10.47 -4.24 -1.76
CA ALA A 305 9.73 -4.90 -2.84
C ALA A 305 9.41 -3.98 -4.02
N SER A 306 9.05 -2.71 -3.77
CA SER A 306 8.75 -1.76 -4.84
C SER A 306 10.00 -1.33 -5.61
N VAL A 307 11.16 -1.25 -4.93
CA VAL A 307 12.44 -0.96 -5.57
C VAL A 307 12.86 -2.12 -6.47
N ALA A 308 12.79 -3.36 -5.96
CA ALA A 308 13.08 -4.56 -6.74
C ALA A 308 12.17 -4.65 -7.98
N ALA A 309 10.86 -4.43 -7.79
CA ALA A 309 9.89 -4.40 -8.88
C ALA A 309 10.26 -3.38 -9.96
N GLY A 310 10.69 -2.19 -9.57
CA GLY A 310 11.12 -1.14 -10.49
C GLY A 310 12.31 -1.55 -11.34
N ILE A 311 13.31 -2.20 -10.74
CA ILE A 311 14.50 -2.68 -11.46
C ILE A 311 14.10 -3.73 -12.51
N PHE A 312 13.30 -4.73 -12.15
CA PHE A 312 12.85 -5.76 -13.08
C PHE A 312 11.97 -5.20 -14.19
N MET A 313 11.05 -4.28 -13.87
CA MET A 313 10.20 -3.64 -14.87
C MET A 313 11.03 -2.87 -15.90
N TYR A 314 11.99 -2.06 -15.46
CA TYR A 314 12.82 -1.27 -16.38
C TYR A 314 13.87 -2.11 -17.13
N GLU A 315 14.31 -3.25 -16.60
CA GLU A 315 15.09 -4.21 -17.39
C GLU A 315 14.26 -4.78 -18.55
N THR A 316 12.99 -5.12 -18.30
CA THR A 316 12.07 -5.58 -19.36
C THR A 316 11.84 -4.48 -20.39
N VAL A 317 11.61 -3.22 -19.96
CA VAL A 317 11.50 -2.05 -20.87
C VAL A 317 12.75 -1.93 -21.73
N ARG A 318 13.95 -2.02 -21.13
CA ARG A 318 15.22 -1.94 -21.85
C ARG A 318 15.34 -3.04 -22.91
N ARG A 319 14.97 -4.28 -22.56
CA ARG A 319 15.05 -5.44 -23.50
C ARG A 319 14.06 -5.33 -24.64
N ARG A 320 12.85 -4.86 -24.37
CA ARG A 320 11.84 -4.60 -25.40
C ARG A 320 12.20 -3.44 -26.33
N GLY A 321 13.23 -2.64 -25.99
CA GLY A 321 13.63 -1.47 -26.77
C GLY A 321 12.51 -0.43 -26.89
N LEU A 322 11.60 -0.37 -25.91
CA LEU A 322 10.47 0.54 -25.91
C LEU A 322 11.00 1.99 -25.97
N LYS A 323 10.61 2.70 -27.01
CA LYS A 323 10.82 4.15 -27.15
C LYS A 323 9.49 4.84 -26.98
N LYS A 324 9.51 5.97 -26.31
CA LYS A 324 8.34 6.81 -26.12
C LYS A 324 7.96 7.52 -27.42
#